data_2b8ea08859c49c423586e93aab09cfb4
#
_entry.id   2b8ea08859c49c423586e93aab09cfb4
#
_cell.length_a   1.000
_cell.length_b   1.000
_cell.length_c   1.000
_cell.angle_alpha   90.00
_cell.angle_beta   90.00
_cell.angle_gamma   90.00
#
_symmetry.space_group_name_H-M   'P 1'
#
loop_
_entity.id
_entity.type
_entity.pdbx_description
1 polymer ?
#
loop_
_entity_poly.entity_id
_entity_poly.type
_entity_poly.pdbx_seq_one_letter_code
_entity_poly.pdbx_strand_id
1 'polypeptide(L)'
;TTNFCLAATQTTSLAQCPTGYTFYTETMSVPKPGGGCCTITVEYCVKLATTIEVQVGKIHIPSECGLPVSPSLMDRIGKKIIYRMTVRGDIDGTITPCPWTTGFAIHFGYGSCYQWTGTIPGTSTNTYSPCGPTECVKYCALCIAPGDPDPCTGEPQVHFANCTYSGLPCPSTTGPCQINTCTSP
;
A
#
# COMPACT_ATOMS: atom_id res chain seq x y z
N THR A 1 -46.40 7.02 -21.41
CA THR A 1 -45.00 7.36 -21.68
C THR A 1 -44.20 7.05 -20.44
N THR A 2 -43.59 5.85 -20.40
CA THR A 2 -42.82 5.35 -19.23
C THR A 2 -41.35 5.71 -19.46
N ASN A 3 -40.84 6.68 -18.73
CA ASN A 3 -39.42 7.00 -18.71
C ASN A 3 -38.66 5.94 -17.95
N PHE A 4 -37.93 5.07 -18.66
CA PHE A 4 -36.89 4.24 -18.10
C PHE A 4 -35.67 5.10 -17.79
N CYS A 5 -35.44 5.37 -16.55
CA CYS A 5 -34.18 5.90 -16.07
C CYS A 5 -33.14 4.75 -16.15
N LEU A 6 -32.34 4.73 -17.19
CA LEU A 6 -31.14 3.89 -17.25
C LEU A 6 -30.17 4.38 -16.19
N ALA A 7 -30.10 3.64 -15.07
CA ALA A 7 -29.02 3.80 -14.14
C ALA A 7 -27.71 3.47 -14.87
N ALA A 8 -26.95 4.51 -15.17
CA ALA A 8 -25.59 4.35 -15.64
C ALA A 8 -24.80 3.60 -14.56
N THR A 9 -24.53 2.33 -14.82
CA THR A 9 -23.51 1.58 -14.09
C THR A 9 -22.20 2.30 -14.31
N GLN A 10 -21.81 3.14 -13.36
CA GLN A 10 -20.46 3.64 -13.28
C GLN A 10 -19.57 2.41 -13.02
N THR A 11 -19.06 1.82 -14.07
CA THR A 11 -17.84 1.03 -14.01
C THR A 11 -16.77 1.99 -13.46
N THR A 12 -16.53 1.91 -12.14
CA THR A 12 -15.38 2.55 -11.53
C THR A 12 -14.16 2.00 -12.26
N SER A 13 -13.67 2.79 -13.23
CA SER A 13 -12.42 2.49 -13.91
C SER A 13 -11.36 2.27 -12.83
N LEU A 14 -10.57 1.24 -13.03
CA LEU A 14 -9.27 1.04 -12.40
C LEU A 14 -8.63 2.41 -12.20
N ALA A 15 -8.24 2.74 -10.99
CA ALA A 15 -7.55 4.00 -10.73
C ALA A 15 -6.33 4.00 -11.64
N GLN A 16 -6.40 4.74 -12.74
CA GLN A 16 -5.27 4.87 -13.64
C GLN A 16 -4.19 5.59 -12.87
N CYS A 17 -2.99 5.00 -12.89
CA CYS A 17 -1.82 5.69 -12.36
C CYS A 17 -1.68 7.07 -13.00
N PRO A 18 -1.14 8.05 -12.27
CA PRO A 18 -0.76 9.33 -12.85
C PRO A 18 0.20 9.14 -14.03
N THR A 19 0.23 10.09 -14.94
CA THR A 19 1.13 10.06 -16.09
C THR A 19 2.58 9.85 -15.65
N GLY A 20 3.28 8.92 -16.28
CA GLY A 20 4.66 8.57 -15.97
C GLY A 20 4.83 7.50 -14.88
N TYR A 21 3.73 6.98 -14.34
CA TYR A 21 3.76 5.83 -13.43
C TYR A 21 3.38 4.54 -14.16
N THR A 22 3.92 3.43 -13.70
CA THR A 22 3.55 2.08 -14.12
C THR A 22 2.64 1.45 -13.05
N PHE A 23 1.55 0.84 -13.49
CA PHE A 23 0.59 0.16 -12.61
C PHE A 23 1.01 -1.27 -12.33
N TYR A 24 0.86 -1.66 -11.06
CA TYR A 24 1.11 -3.02 -10.59
C TYR A 24 -0.07 -3.53 -9.76
N THR A 25 -0.31 -4.83 -9.86
CA THR A 25 -1.19 -5.59 -8.96
C THR A 25 -0.41 -6.78 -8.46
N GLU A 26 -0.21 -6.89 -7.16
CA GLU A 26 0.55 -7.98 -6.57
C GLU A 26 -0.13 -8.58 -5.34
N THR A 27 0.03 -9.89 -5.19
CA THR A 27 -0.34 -10.59 -3.96
C THR A 27 0.85 -10.62 -3.02
N MET A 28 0.58 -10.40 -1.73
CA MET A 28 1.61 -10.47 -0.70
C MET A 28 1.08 -11.09 0.58
N SER A 29 1.93 -11.84 1.24
CA SER A 29 1.61 -12.45 2.54
C SER A 29 1.98 -11.50 3.66
N VAL A 30 1.07 -11.22 4.58
CA VAL A 30 1.27 -10.32 5.72
C VAL A 30 0.85 -11.00 7.02
N PRO A 31 1.52 -10.72 8.14
CA PRO A 31 1.11 -11.24 9.43
C PRO A 31 -0.28 -10.72 9.83
N LYS A 32 -1.11 -11.59 10.40
CA LYS A 32 -2.44 -11.23 10.90
C LYS A 32 -2.49 -11.17 12.43
N PRO A 33 -3.44 -10.44 13.00
CA PRO A 33 -3.70 -10.47 14.44
C PRO A 33 -3.97 -11.91 14.90
N GLY A 34 -3.44 -12.27 16.07
CA GLY A 34 -3.59 -13.62 16.61
C GLY A 34 -2.65 -14.68 16.03
N GLY A 35 -1.76 -14.31 15.14
CA GLY A 35 -0.72 -15.16 14.56
C GLY A 35 -1.11 -15.76 13.19
N GLY A 36 -0.08 -16.28 12.52
CA GLY A 36 -0.18 -16.76 11.14
C GLY A 36 -0.16 -15.64 10.11
N CYS A 37 -0.37 -16.00 8.85
CA CYS A 37 -0.24 -15.10 7.72
C CYS A 37 -1.54 -15.04 6.91
N CYS A 38 -1.71 -13.93 6.22
CA CYS A 38 -2.82 -13.69 5.33
C CYS A 38 -2.29 -13.18 3.98
N THR A 39 -2.86 -13.69 2.91
CA THR A 39 -2.56 -13.21 1.55
C THR A 39 -3.53 -12.10 1.18
N ILE A 40 -2.98 -10.93 0.90
CA ILE A 40 -3.71 -9.75 0.41
C ILE A 40 -3.28 -9.42 -1.00
N THR A 41 -4.12 -8.70 -1.74
CA THR A 41 -3.75 -8.16 -3.06
C THR A 41 -3.71 -6.65 -2.97
N VAL A 42 -2.66 -6.04 -3.52
CA VAL A 42 -2.45 -4.59 -3.50
C VAL A 42 -2.26 -4.06 -4.90
N GLU A 43 -3.00 -3.02 -5.24
CA GLU A 43 -2.82 -2.24 -6.44
C GLU A 43 -1.96 -1.02 -6.12
N TYR A 44 -0.96 -0.75 -6.92
CA TYR A 44 -0.07 0.39 -6.71
C TYR A 44 0.56 0.90 -7.99
N CYS A 45 1.04 2.12 -7.96
CA CYS A 45 1.70 2.80 -9.06
C CYS A 45 3.15 3.09 -8.69
N VAL A 46 4.08 2.90 -9.62
CA VAL A 46 5.50 3.18 -9.42
C VAL A 46 6.00 4.12 -10.50
N LYS A 47 6.77 5.11 -10.11
CA LYS A 47 7.56 5.94 -11.01
C LYS A 47 9.04 5.80 -10.66
N LEU A 48 9.81 5.36 -11.64
CA LEU A 48 11.25 5.22 -11.55
C LEU A 48 11.90 6.48 -12.15
N ALA A 49 12.46 7.29 -11.28
CA ALA A 49 13.17 8.52 -11.63
C ALA A 49 14.39 8.66 -10.69
N THR A 50 14.95 9.86 -10.56
CA THR A 50 15.99 10.14 -9.56
C THR A 50 15.53 9.85 -8.13
N THR A 51 14.24 9.97 -7.89
CA THR A 51 13.57 9.51 -6.67
C THR A 51 12.56 8.43 -7.07
N ILE A 52 12.56 7.31 -6.37
CA ILE A 52 11.58 6.26 -6.59
C ILE A 52 10.30 6.66 -5.86
N GLU A 53 9.22 6.77 -6.61
CA GLU A 53 7.91 7.11 -6.07
C GLU A 53 6.98 5.90 -6.16
N VAL A 54 6.38 5.52 -5.05
CA VAL A 54 5.38 4.45 -4.95
C VAL A 54 4.09 5.04 -4.41
N GLN A 55 2.98 4.81 -5.08
CA GLN A 55 1.64 5.21 -4.63
C GLN A 55 0.76 3.99 -4.48
N VAL A 56 0.31 3.71 -3.26
CA VAL A 56 -0.62 2.60 -2.99
C VAL A 56 -2.04 3.02 -3.30
N GLY A 57 -2.69 2.23 -4.14
CA GLY A 57 -4.09 2.36 -4.51
C GLY A 57 -5.00 1.46 -3.67
N LYS A 58 -5.70 0.53 -4.35
CA LYS A 58 -6.65 -0.37 -3.69
C LYS A 58 -5.95 -1.50 -2.94
N ILE A 59 -6.60 -1.94 -1.87
CA ILE A 59 -6.17 -3.08 -1.07
C ILE A 59 -7.34 -4.07 -0.98
N HIS A 60 -7.08 -5.32 -1.33
CA HIS A 60 -8.04 -6.40 -1.28
C HIS A 60 -7.66 -7.36 -0.17
N ILE A 61 -8.51 -7.46 0.85
CA ILE A 61 -8.26 -8.24 2.06
C ILE A 61 -9.36 -9.28 2.24
N PRO A 62 -9.04 -10.59 2.22
CA PRO A 62 -10.00 -11.62 2.58
C PRO A 62 -10.56 -11.39 3.99
N SER A 63 -11.87 -11.58 4.17
CA SER A 63 -12.53 -11.29 5.46
C SER A 63 -12.03 -12.16 6.61
N GLU A 64 -11.60 -13.39 6.31
CA GLU A 64 -11.01 -14.32 7.26
C GLU A 64 -9.65 -13.87 7.81
N CYS A 65 -9.03 -12.88 7.20
CA CYS A 65 -7.77 -12.33 7.67
C CYS A 65 -7.93 -11.52 8.96
N GLY A 66 -9.06 -10.89 9.16
CA GLY A 66 -9.30 -10.00 10.29
C GLY A 66 -8.34 -8.81 10.35
N LEU A 67 -7.76 -8.43 9.19
CA LEU A 67 -6.78 -7.35 9.08
C LEU A 67 -7.49 -6.01 8.89
N PRO A 68 -7.33 -5.05 9.78
CA PRO A 68 -7.76 -3.68 9.54
C PRO A 68 -6.76 -2.98 8.60
N VAL A 69 -7.27 -2.13 7.72
CA VAL A 69 -6.42 -1.13 7.05
C VAL A 69 -5.94 -0.15 8.11
N SER A 70 -4.63 -0.03 8.25
CA SER A 70 -4.01 0.72 9.36
C SER A 70 -2.63 1.23 8.95
N PRO A 71 -2.04 2.19 9.68
CA PRO A 71 -0.67 2.64 9.44
C PRO A 71 0.35 1.49 9.44
N SER A 72 0.18 0.55 10.35
CA SER A 72 1.05 -0.64 10.45
C SER A 72 0.93 -1.55 9.22
N LEU A 73 -0.28 -1.75 8.68
CA LEU A 73 -0.47 -2.50 7.44
C LEU A 73 0.18 -1.77 6.26
N MET A 74 0.02 -0.45 6.17
CA MET A 74 0.62 0.36 5.10
C MET A 74 2.15 0.31 5.14
N ASP A 75 2.74 0.33 6.33
CA ASP A 75 4.19 0.18 6.50
C ASP A 75 4.68 -1.18 5.99
N ARG A 76 3.98 -2.26 6.33
CA ARG A 76 4.29 -3.61 5.85
C ARG A 76 4.14 -3.73 4.33
N ILE A 77 3.07 -3.19 3.77
CA ILE A 77 2.84 -3.15 2.32
C ILE A 77 4.02 -2.44 1.64
N GLY A 78 4.41 -1.27 2.13
CA GLY A 78 5.54 -0.51 1.57
C GLY A 78 6.84 -1.31 1.56
N LYS A 79 7.19 -1.94 2.69
CA LYS A 79 8.38 -2.77 2.80
C LYS A 79 8.39 -3.92 1.79
N LYS A 80 7.23 -4.58 1.61
CA LYS A 80 7.10 -5.69 0.65
C LYS A 80 7.17 -5.24 -0.80
N ILE A 81 6.54 -4.12 -1.14
CA ILE A 81 6.64 -3.54 -2.50
C ILE A 81 8.10 -3.26 -2.83
N ILE A 82 8.84 -2.61 -1.93
CA ILE A 82 10.23 -2.27 -2.14
C ILE A 82 11.09 -3.52 -2.29
N TYR A 83 10.89 -4.53 -1.46
CA TYR A 83 11.57 -5.81 -1.60
C TYR A 83 11.32 -6.45 -2.98
N ARG A 84 10.06 -6.46 -3.43
CA ARG A 84 9.69 -6.97 -4.76
C ARG A 84 10.35 -6.20 -5.90
N MET A 85 10.39 -4.87 -5.79
CA MET A 85 11.08 -4.02 -6.77
C MET A 85 12.57 -4.33 -6.83
N THR A 86 13.20 -4.58 -5.69
CA THR A 86 14.61 -4.99 -5.63
C THR A 86 14.83 -6.35 -6.31
N VAL A 87 13.98 -7.33 -6.02
CA VAL A 87 14.08 -8.69 -6.62
C VAL A 87 13.85 -8.65 -8.13
N ARG A 88 12.96 -7.78 -8.62
CA ARG A 88 12.72 -7.60 -10.07
C ARG A 88 13.82 -6.83 -10.78
N GLY A 89 14.71 -6.17 -10.04
CA GLY A 89 15.73 -5.30 -10.62
C GLY A 89 15.20 -3.92 -11.06
N ASP A 90 14.01 -3.53 -10.57
CA ASP A 90 13.43 -2.20 -10.84
C ASP A 90 14.24 -1.09 -10.14
N ILE A 91 14.91 -1.43 -9.07
CA ILE A 91 15.76 -0.52 -8.30
C ILE A 91 17.20 -0.77 -8.71
N ASP A 92 17.80 0.22 -9.37
CA ASP A 92 19.22 0.23 -9.67
C ASP A 92 20.03 0.44 -8.38
N GLY A 93 20.75 -0.56 -7.99
CA GLY A 93 21.60 -0.54 -6.80
C GLY A 93 21.16 -1.53 -5.74
N THR A 94 22.13 -1.99 -4.97
CA THR A 94 21.91 -2.93 -3.88
C THR A 94 21.39 -2.16 -2.67
N ILE A 95 20.25 -2.59 -2.10
CA ILE A 95 19.86 -2.12 -0.78
C ILE A 95 20.90 -2.63 0.21
N THR A 96 21.55 -1.71 0.92
CA THR A 96 22.62 -2.05 1.85
C THR A 96 22.09 -2.78 3.07
N PRO A 97 22.87 -3.71 3.66
CA PRO A 97 22.51 -4.32 4.95
C PRO A 97 22.41 -3.26 6.05
N CYS A 98 21.45 -3.43 6.97
CA CYS A 98 21.37 -2.59 8.15
C CYS A 98 22.64 -2.78 9.02
N PRO A 99 23.15 -1.73 9.72
CA PRO A 99 22.54 -0.42 9.92
C PRO A 99 22.81 0.62 8.81
N TRP A 100 23.50 0.24 7.75
CA TRP A 100 23.83 1.14 6.65
C TRP A 100 22.60 1.39 5.80
N THR A 101 22.31 2.63 5.48
CA THR A 101 21.18 3.00 4.63
C THR A 101 21.62 3.30 3.22
N THR A 102 20.71 3.10 2.27
CA THR A 102 20.92 3.47 0.87
C THR A 102 21.19 4.97 0.72
N GLY A 103 21.95 5.34 -0.29
CA GLY A 103 22.18 6.73 -0.65
C GLY A 103 20.99 7.41 -1.35
N PHE A 104 19.88 6.69 -1.56
CA PHE A 104 18.65 7.22 -2.16
C PHE A 104 17.48 7.06 -1.18
N ALA A 105 16.53 7.97 -1.30
CA ALA A 105 15.28 7.91 -0.55
C ALA A 105 14.15 7.40 -1.42
N ILE A 106 13.22 6.68 -0.81
CA ILE A 106 11.96 6.32 -1.44
C ILE A 106 10.86 7.24 -0.95
N HIS A 107 10.05 7.64 -1.90
CA HIS A 107 8.83 8.40 -1.72
C HIS A 107 7.67 7.41 -1.71
N PHE A 108 7.19 7.04 -0.55
CA PHE A 108 6.11 6.09 -0.39
C PHE A 108 4.82 6.82 0.00
N GLY A 109 3.90 6.92 -0.96
CA GLY A 109 2.61 7.58 -0.82
C GLY A 109 1.45 6.59 -0.70
N TYR A 110 0.46 6.96 0.09
CA TYR A 110 -0.82 6.25 0.22
C TYR A 110 -1.91 7.23 0.67
N GLY A 111 -3.17 6.91 0.42
CA GLY A 111 -4.27 7.74 0.87
C GLY A 111 -4.27 7.91 2.38
N SER A 112 -4.55 9.11 2.87
CA SER A 112 -4.68 9.37 4.31
C SER A 112 -5.91 8.70 4.91
N CYS A 113 -6.91 8.48 4.07
CA CYS A 113 -8.15 7.79 4.41
C CYS A 113 -8.41 6.66 3.44
N TYR A 114 -8.99 5.59 3.96
CA TYR A 114 -9.53 4.49 3.17
C TYR A 114 -11.00 4.27 3.48
N GLN A 115 -11.73 3.75 2.52
CA GLN A 115 -13.10 3.30 2.69
C GLN A 115 -13.27 1.89 2.13
N TRP A 116 -14.14 1.12 2.75
CA TRP A 116 -14.63 -0.12 2.16
C TRP A 116 -15.51 0.21 0.96
N THR A 117 -15.20 -0.39 -0.19
CA THR A 117 -15.92 -0.14 -1.46
C THR A 117 -16.70 -1.35 -1.95
N GLY A 118 -16.68 -2.43 -1.19
CA GLY A 118 -17.44 -3.63 -1.50
C GLY A 118 -16.62 -4.91 -1.34
N THR A 119 -17.28 -6.02 -1.60
CA THR A 119 -16.66 -7.35 -1.64
C THR A 119 -16.58 -7.81 -3.08
N ILE A 120 -15.47 -8.44 -3.45
CA ILE A 120 -15.30 -8.99 -4.81
C ILE A 120 -16.37 -10.08 -5.02
N PRO A 121 -17.18 -9.98 -6.09
CA PRO A 121 -18.26 -10.93 -6.35
C PRO A 121 -17.77 -12.38 -6.36
N GLY A 122 -18.50 -13.25 -5.65
CA GLY A 122 -18.17 -14.68 -5.53
C GLY A 122 -17.04 -15.02 -4.57
N THR A 123 -16.54 -14.04 -3.81
CA THR A 123 -15.47 -14.22 -2.82
C THR A 123 -15.84 -13.62 -1.47
N SER A 124 -15.01 -13.88 -0.45
CA SER A 124 -15.06 -13.19 0.85
C SER A 124 -14.08 -12.01 0.93
N THR A 125 -13.55 -11.54 -0.19
CA THR A 125 -12.49 -10.52 -0.23
C THR A 125 -13.06 -9.12 -0.26
N ASN A 126 -12.75 -8.34 0.76
CA ASN A 126 -13.14 -6.93 0.87
C ASN A 126 -12.17 -6.03 0.12
N THR A 127 -12.69 -5.06 -0.59
CA THR A 127 -11.91 -4.03 -1.28
C THR A 127 -11.95 -2.73 -0.50
N TYR A 128 -10.78 -2.16 -0.27
CA TYR A 128 -10.60 -0.84 0.33
C TYR A 128 -9.93 0.08 -0.67
N SER A 129 -10.49 1.27 -0.86
CA SER A 129 -9.97 2.28 -1.77
C SER A 129 -9.58 3.54 -1.01
N PRO A 130 -8.51 4.23 -1.42
CA PRO A 130 -8.22 5.54 -0.88
C PRO A 130 -9.37 6.49 -1.17
N CYS A 131 -9.66 7.36 -0.22
CA CYS A 131 -10.75 8.31 -0.30
C CYS A 131 -10.33 9.66 0.29
N GLY A 132 -10.88 10.73 -0.25
CA GLY A 132 -10.48 12.08 0.12
C GLY A 132 -9.28 12.61 -0.67
N PRO A 133 -9.02 13.91 -0.56
CA PRO A 133 -8.00 14.60 -1.37
C PRO A 133 -6.60 14.56 -0.76
N THR A 134 -6.44 13.95 0.43
CA THR A 134 -5.19 13.99 1.20
C THR A 134 -4.43 12.67 1.10
N GLU A 135 -3.11 12.80 0.99
CA GLU A 135 -2.18 11.68 0.96
C GLU A 135 -1.24 11.73 2.15
N CYS A 136 -0.84 10.56 2.61
CA CYS A 136 0.31 10.41 3.49
C CYS A 136 1.51 10.06 2.66
N VAL A 137 2.59 10.72 2.90
CA VAL A 137 3.85 10.47 2.20
C VAL A 137 4.96 10.25 3.21
N LYS A 138 5.70 9.17 3.01
CA LYS A 138 6.92 8.87 3.74
C LYS A 138 8.11 9.05 2.80
N TYR A 139 9.10 9.79 3.26
CA TYR A 139 10.43 9.83 2.65
C TYR A 139 11.37 9.05 3.55
N CYS A 140 11.86 7.92 3.10
CA CYS A 140 12.68 7.04 3.91
C CYS A 140 13.95 6.62 3.18
N ALA A 141 15.05 6.57 3.91
CA ALA A 141 16.17 5.75 3.53
C ALA A 141 15.86 4.28 3.82
N LEU A 142 16.58 3.38 3.17
CA LEU A 142 16.30 1.95 3.24
C LEU A 142 17.52 1.17 3.68
N CYS A 143 17.28 0.05 4.35
CA CYS A 143 18.27 -1.01 4.52
C CYS A 143 17.56 -2.36 4.48
N ILE A 144 18.32 -3.42 4.23
CA ILE A 144 17.82 -4.80 4.31
C ILE A 144 18.33 -5.44 5.61
N ALA A 145 17.46 -6.15 6.30
CA ALA A 145 17.78 -6.82 7.55
C ALA A 145 17.78 -8.35 7.35
N PRO A 146 18.90 -8.96 6.94
CA PRO A 146 18.93 -10.39 6.67
C PRO A 146 18.75 -11.24 7.94
N GLY A 147 19.03 -10.67 9.11
CA GLY A 147 18.84 -11.32 10.41
C GLY A 147 17.42 -11.19 10.99
N ASP A 148 16.52 -10.46 10.30
CA ASP A 148 15.13 -10.28 10.69
C ASP A 148 14.23 -10.69 9.50
N PRO A 149 14.00 -12.01 9.33
CA PRO A 149 13.21 -12.48 8.19
C PRO A 149 11.73 -12.14 8.36
N ASP A 150 11.08 -11.92 7.23
CA ASP A 150 9.63 -11.76 7.18
C ASP A 150 8.94 -13.03 7.74
N PRO A 151 8.09 -12.90 8.78
CA PRO A 151 7.50 -14.06 9.44
C PRO A 151 6.57 -14.88 8.54
N CYS A 152 6.15 -14.34 7.41
CA CYS A 152 5.24 -15.00 6.47
C CYS A 152 5.93 -15.65 5.29
N THR A 153 7.08 -15.15 4.88
CA THR A 153 7.79 -15.62 3.69
C THR A 153 9.18 -16.15 3.98
N GLY A 154 9.77 -15.78 5.12
CA GLY A 154 11.15 -16.07 5.45
C GLY A 154 12.16 -15.23 4.65
N GLU A 155 11.68 -14.34 3.80
CA GLU A 155 12.53 -13.43 3.02
C GLU A 155 13.13 -12.33 3.91
N PRO A 156 14.31 -11.79 3.56
CA PRO A 156 14.85 -10.64 4.27
C PRO A 156 13.88 -9.47 4.28
N GLN A 157 13.76 -8.79 5.41
CA GLN A 157 12.91 -7.60 5.49
C GLN A 157 13.66 -6.33 5.06
N VAL A 158 12.94 -5.46 4.34
CA VAL A 158 13.35 -4.07 4.13
C VAL A 158 12.94 -3.26 5.35
N HIS A 159 13.86 -2.46 5.88
CA HIS A 159 13.60 -1.52 6.95
C HIS A 159 13.62 -0.09 6.41
N PHE A 160 12.64 0.68 6.82
CA PHE A 160 12.61 2.11 6.62
C PHE A 160 13.38 2.80 7.74
N ALA A 161 14.33 3.65 7.38
CA ALA A 161 15.17 4.39 8.32
C ALA A 161 15.12 5.89 8.00
N ASN A 162 15.31 6.70 9.03
CA ASN A 162 15.34 8.16 8.89
C ASN A 162 14.14 8.73 8.13
N CYS A 163 12.96 8.20 8.40
CA CYS A 163 11.75 8.63 7.73
C CYS A 163 11.34 10.04 8.12
N THR A 164 10.99 10.84 7.14
CA THR A 164 10.19 12.05 7.32
C THR A 164 8.79 11.80 6.79
N TYR A 165 7.81 12.40 7.42
CA TYR A 165 6.42 12.24 7.08
C TYR A 165 5.85 13.57 6.64
N SER A 166 5.08 13.56 5.57
CA SER A 166 4.23 14.68 5.20
C SER A 166 2.84 14.16 4.87
N GLY A 167 1.84 14.99 5.06
CA GLY A 167 0.46 14.67 4.80
C GLY A 167 -0.45 15.16 5.92
N LEU A 168 -1.72 15.27 5.59
CA LEU A 168 -2.75 15.65 6.54
C LEU A 168 -3.46 14.38 7.04
N PRO A 169 -3.82 14.31 8.32
CA PRO A 169 -4.62 13.20 8.82
C PRO A 169 -5.95 13.14 8.09
N CYS A 170 -6.61 12.00 8.17
CA CYS A 170 -7.94 11.80 7.62
C CYS A 170 -8.89 12.88 8.16
N PRO A 171 -9.44 13.76 7.30
CA PRO A 171 -10.20 14.93 7.78
C PRO A 171 -11.57 14.58 8.33
N SER A 172 -12.06 13.35 8.11
CA SER A 172 -13.41 12.95 8.50
C SER A 172 -13.40 11.81 9.49
N THR A 173 -14.06 12.01 10.61
CA THR A 173 -14.42 10.95 11.57
C THR A 173 -15.84 10.43 11.32
N THR A 174 -16.57 11.01 10.36
CA THR A 174 -17.94 10.67 10.01
C THR A 174 -18.05 10.37 8.51
N GLY A 175 -18.82 9.35 8.15
CA GLY A 175 -19.01 8.92 6.77
C GLY A 175 -18.19 7.69 6.37
N PRO A 176 -18.27 7.25 5.12
CA PRO A 176 -17.61 6.01 4.67
C PRO A 176 -16.08 6.11 4.59
N CYS A 177 -15.53 7.32 4.52
CA CYS A 177 -14.10 7.59 4.42
C CYS A 177 -13.50 7.82 5.82
N GLN A 178 -13.29 6.75 6.58
CA GLN A 178 -13.00 6.85 8.03
C GLN A 178 -11.67 6.25 8.48
N ILE A 179 -11.06 5.40 7.65
CA ILE A 179 -9.88 4.67 8.10
C ILE A 179 -8.65 5.56 7.97
N ASN A 180 -8.17 6.07 9.09
CA ASN A 180 -6.97 6.90 9.13
C ASN A 180 -5.70 6.05 9.04
N THR A 181 -4.84 6.38 8.10
CA THR A 181 -3.57 5.69 7.84
C THR A 181 -2.33 6.56 8.03
N CYS A 182 -2.52 7.85 8.32
CA CYS A 182 -1.46 8.87 8.40
C CYS A 182 -0.78 8.99 9.76
N THR A 183 -1.01 8.13 10.69
CA THR A 183 -0.27 8.19 11.96
C THR A 183 1.03 7.41 11.84
N SER A 184 2.11 7.94 12.44
CA SER A 184 3.33 7.19 12.64
C SER A 184 2.99 5.90 13.39
N PRO A 185 3.55 4.75 13.01
CA PRO A 185 3.35 3.50 13.74
C PRO A 185 3.89 3.59 15.16
#